data_ffe3080355d033c3ef3accd510f989eb
#
_entry.id   ffe3080355d033c3ef3accd510f989eb
#
_cell.length_a   1.000
_cell.length_b   1.000
_cell.length_c   1.000
_cell.angle_alpha   90.00
_cell.angle_beta   90.00
_cell.angle_gamma   90.00
#
_symmetry.space_group_name_H-M   'P 1'
#
loop_
_entity.id
_entity.type
_entity.pdbx_description
1 polymer ?
#
loop_
_entity_poly.entity_id
_entity_poly.type
_entity_poly.pdbx_seq_one_letter_code
_entity_poly.pdbx_strand_id
1 'polypeptide(L)'
;PPHHDPLRRQRQMFIRDREYSIKSERIHSMNQLLKAYTLFEKDVAYVVMENQVKIVDEQTGRIMDGRRYSDGLHQAIEAKENVKIEAATQTFATITLQNYFRMYRKLSGMTGTAITEAGEFWEIYKLDVIEIPTNRPIARKDENDLIYKTKREKYNAVIDHVTALSQAGRPVLIGTTSVEISELLSRMLNIRKVAHNVLNAKLHKKEADVVAEAGNAGVVTIATNMAGRGTDIKINDEVKAAGGLAIVGTERHDSRRVDRQLRGRAGRQGDPGSTQFYVSLEDNLMRLFGSERISKMMDRMGHKEGEVIQAGMMTRSIERAQKKVEENNFGIRKRLLEYDDVMNAQREVIYKRRYNALNGERL
;
A
#
# COMPACT_ATOMS: atom_id res chain seq x y z
N PRO A 1 41.77 54.73 -23.31
CA PRO A 1 40.66 54.01 -22.69
C PRO A 1 40.73 52.56 -23.11
N PRO A 2 40.71 51.58 -22.16
CA PRO A 2 40.81 50.18 -22.52
C PRO A 2 39.51 49.78 -23.25
N HIS A 3 39.66 49.32 -24.49
CA HIS A 3 38.60 48.68 -25.24
C HIS A 3 38.05 47.53 -24.43
N HIS A 4 36.85 47.68 -23.90
CA HIS A 4 36.10 46.57 -23.28
C HIS A 4 35.77 45.58 -24.36
N ASP A 5 36.54 44.50 -24.44
CA ASP A 5 36.34 43.39 -25.36
C ASP A 5 34.99 42.67 -25.03
N PRO A 6 33.97 42.82 -25.87
CA PRO A 6 32.66 42.18 -25.63
C PRO A 6 32.77 40.65 -25.57
N LEU A 7 33.74 40.07 -26.29
CA LEU A 7 33.99 38.59 -26.30
C LEU A 7 34.53 38.10 -24.97
N ARG A 8 35.31 38.94 -24.26
CA ARG A 8 35.84 38.62 -22.92
C ARG A 8 34.73 38.56 -21.87
N ARG A 9 33.75 39.50 -21.94
CA ARG A 9 32.56 39.46 -21.08
C ARG A 9 31.66 38.27 -21.38
N GLN A 10 31.44 37.94 -22.67
CA GLN A 10 30.70 36.74 -23.06
C GLN A 10 31.39 35.46 -22.59
N ARG A 11 32.70 35.33 -22.74
CA ARG A 11 33.44 34.15 -22.24
C ARG A 11 33.36 34.04 -20.71
N GLN A 12 33.47 35.14 -19.97
CA GLN A 12 33.31 35.11 -18.52
C GLN A 12 31.88 34.75 -18.08
N MET A 13 30.87 35.15 -18.82
CA MET A 13 29.47 34.79 -18.59
C MET A 13 29.27 33.30 -18.84
N PHE A 14 29.73 32.76 -19.95
CA PHE A 14 29.66 31.32 -20.25
C PHE A 14 30.40 30.45 -19.23
N ILE A 15 31.56 30.88 -18.73
CA ILE A 15 32.31 30.17 -17.68
C ILE A 15 31.50 30.14 -16.38
N ARG A 16 30.93 31.29 -15.94
CA ARG A 16 30.08 31.36 -14.77
C ARG A 16 28.84 30.50 -14.87
N ASP A 17 28.16 30.51 -16.03
CA ASP A 17 26.95 29.73 -16.27
C ASP A 17 27.28 28.24 -16.20
N ARG A 18 28.42 27.80 -16.75
CA ARG A 18 28.86 26.41 -16.68
C ARG A 18 29.21 25.99 -15.27
N GLU A 19 29.93 26.83 -14.50
CA GLU A 19 30.23 26.54 -13.09
C GLU A 19 28.97 26.50 -12.24
N TYR A 20 28.02 27.39 -12.49
CA TYR A 20 26.74 27.41 -11.81
C TYR A 20 25.94 26.14 -12.12
N SER A 21 25.87 25.72 -13.37
CA SER A 21 25.21 24.48 -13.79
C SER A 21 25.80 23.27 -13.08
N ILE A 22 27.13 23.13 -13.06
CA ILE A 22 27.82 22.02 -12.39
C ILE A 22 27.54 22.02 -10.87
N LYS A 23 27.53 23.19 -10.23
CA LYS A 23 27.22 23.29 -8.80
C LYS A 23 25.77 22.94 -8.53
N SER A 24 24.84 23.38 -9.37
CA SER A 24 23.41 23.08 -9.28
C SER A 24 23.16 21.57 -9.41
N GLU A 25 23.79 20.92 -10.39
CA GLU A 25 23.70 19.46 -10.59
C GLU A 25 24.24 18.67 -9.38
N ARG A 26 25.34 19.13 -8.78
CA ARG A 26 25.90 18.53 -7.56
C ARG A 26 24.95 18.65 -6.37
N ILE A 27 24.37 19.84 -6.16
CA ILE A 27 23.37 20.06 -5.10
C ILE A 27 22.16 19.17 -5.32
N HIS A 28 21.68 19.07 -6.56
CA HIS A 28 20.57 18.19 -6.92
C HIS A 28 20.89 16.73 -6.61
N SER A 29 22.05 16.24 -7.04
CA SER A 29 22.51 14.88 -6.77
C SER A 29 22.62 14.58 -5.27
N MET A 30 23.17 15.52 -4.49
CA MET A 30 23.23 15.40 -3.03
C MET A 30 21.83 15.29 -2.41
N ASN A 31 20.89 16.11 -2.86
CA ASN A 31 19.51 16.05 -2.37
C ASN A 31 18.84 14.71 -2.70
N GLN A 32 19.06 14.14 -3.89
CA GLN A 32 18.52 12.82 -4.24
C GLN A 32 19.18 11.71 -3.42
N LEU A 33 20.47 11.77 -3.17
CA LEU A 33 21.16 10.84 -2.28
C LEU A 33 20.62 10.92 -0.85
N LEU A 34 20.45 12.13 -0.30
CA LEU A 34 19.85 12.30 1.01
C LEU A 34 18.46 11.66 1.08
N LYS A 35 17.59 11.90 0.09
CA LYS A 35 16.28 11.25 0.01
C LYS A 35 16.40 9.73 -0.04
N ALA A 36 17.29 9.20 -0.88
CA ALA A 36 17.49 7.75 -1.01
C ALA A 36 17.91 7.09 0.31
N TYR A 37 18.75 7.75 1.11
CA TYR A 37 19.22 7.21 2.39
C TYR A 37 18.25 7.42 3.55
N THR A 38 17.40 8.47 3.52
CA THR A 38 16.54 8.83 4.65
C THR A 38 15.08 8.42 4.50
N LEU A 39 14.56 8.38 3.26
CA LEU A 39 13.13 8.20 3.00
C LEU A 39 12.79 6.88 2.31
N PHE A 40 13.78 6.21 1.71
CA PHE A 40 13.54 4.99 0.95
C PHE A 40 14.24 3.79 1.59
N GLU A 41 13.45 2.90 2.15
CA GLU A 41 13.95 1.70 2.82
C GLU A 41 13.86 0.48 1.90
N LYS A 42 14.92 -0.34 1.94
CA LYS A 42 14.97 -1.62 1.24
C LYS A 42 13.92 -2.57 1.82
N ASP A 43 13.32 -3.38 0.95
CA ASP A 43 12.26 -4.34 1.28
C ASP A 43 10.92 -3.71 1.73
N VAL A 44 10.84 -2.37 1.74
CA VAL A 44 9.61 -1.58 1.96
C VAL A 44 9.26 -0.81 0.69
N ALA A 45 10.09 0.16 0.30
CA ALA A 45 9.86 1.00 -0.86
C ALA A 45 10.39 0.39 -2.17
N TYR A 46 11.41 -0.45 -2.08
CA TYR A 46 12.02 -1.14 -3.21
C TYR A 46 12.67 -2.46 -2.79
N VAL A 47 12.88 -3.35 -3.76
CA VAL A 47 13.66 -4.59 -3.59
C VAL A 47 14.83 -4.60 -4.58
N VAL A 48 15.91 -5.33 -4.23
CA VAL A 48 17.04 -5.58 -5.14
C VAL A 48 16.92 -7.01 -5.64
N MET A 49 16.71 -7.17 -6.94
CA MET A 49 16.62 -8.47 -7.61
C MET A 49 17.37 -8.44 -8.93
N GLU A 50 18.09 -9.50 -9.23
CA GLU A 50 18.85 -9.62 -10.48
C GLU A 50 19.82 -8.44 -10.73
N ASN A 51 20.41 -7.93 -9.65
CA ASN A 51 21.30 -6.75 -9.66
C ASN A 51 20.63 -5.47 -10.15
N GLN A 52 19.30 -5.34 -9.96
CA GLN A 52 18.50 -4.17 -10.30
C GLN A 52 17.62 -3.75 -9.12
N VAL A 53 17.41 -2.46 -8.98
CA VAL A 53 16.41 -1.90 -8.06
C VAL A 53 15.03 -1.96 -8.70
N LYS A 54 14.08 -2.58 -8.03
CA LYS A 54 12.68 -2.66 -8.47
C LYS A 54 11.79 -2.00 -7.43
N ILE A 55 10.91 -1.11 -7.86
CA ILE A 55 9.99 -0.41 -6.98
C ILE A 55 8.94 -1.39 -6.46
N VAL A 56 8.63 -1.30 -5.17
CA VAL A 56 7.50 -1.99 -4.55
C VAL A 56 6.40 -0.98 -4.30
N ASP A 57 5.20 -1.31 -4.74
CA ASP A 57 4.01 -0.52 -4.39
C ASP A 57 3.67 -0.75 -2.91
N GLU A 58 3.80 0.29 -2.10
CA GLU A 58 3.55 0.24 -0.66
C GLU A 58 2.13 -0.26 -0.31
N GLN A 59 1.15 0.04 -1.17
CA GLN A 59 -0.25 -0.36 -0.92
C GLN A 59 -0.55 -1.80 -1.31
N THR A 60 0.05 -2.29 -2.38
CA THR A 60 -0.22 -3.64 -2.89
C THR A 60 0.88 -4.63 -2.57
N GLY A 61 2.07 -4.16 -2.18
CA GLY A 61 3.24 -4.99 -1.97
C GLY A 61 3.77 -5.66 -3.25
N ARG A 62 3.34 -5.19 -4.43
CA ARG A 62 3.75 -5.76 -5.71
C ARG A 62 4.93 -5.02 -6.31
N ILE A 63 5.80 -5.77 -6.97
CA ILE A 63 6.88 -5.18 -7.77
C ILE A 63 6.26 -4.50 -8.99
N MET A 64 6.66 -3.25 -9.21
CA MET A 64 6.29 -2.47 -10.38
C MET A 64 7.37 -2.59 -11.44
N ASP A 65 7.34 -3.68 -12.23
CA ASP A 65 8.31 -3.89 -13.29
C ASP A 65 8.29 -2.74 -14.33
N GLY A 66 9.48 -2.34 -14.77
CA GLY A 66 9.66 -1.27 -15.75
C GLY A 66 9.43 0.15 -15.24
N ARG A 67 9.00 0.34 -13.98
CA ARG A 67 8.89 1.66 -13.35
C ARG A 67 10.19 2.05 -12.67
N ARG A 68 10.51 3.33 -12.77
CA ARG A 68 11.68 3.94 -12.12
C ARG A 68 11.27 5.24 -11.42
N TYR A 69 11.92 5.55 -10.32
CA TYR A 69 11.77 6.87 -9.71
C TYR A 69 12.36 7.93 -10.65
N SER A 70 11.69 9.06 -10.75
CA SER A 70 12.11 10.17 -11.57
C SER A 70 13.24 10.99 -10.94
N ASP A 71 13.75 11.94 -11.70
CA ASP A 71 14.58 13.03 -11.21
C ASP A 71 15.90 12.62 -10.56
N GLY A 72 16.50 11.49 -11.01
CA GLY A 72 17.77 10.98 -10.49
C GLY A 72 17.67 10.18 -9.18
N LEU A 73 16.47 10.09 -8.57
CA LEU A 73 16.29 9.34 -7.33
C LEU A 73 16.54 7.83 -7.51
N HIS A 74 16.13 7.26 -8.65
CA HIS A 74 16.37 5.84 -8.92
C HIS A 74 17.86 5.52 -8.97
N GLN A 75 18.64 6.36 -9.68
CA GLN A 75 20.09 6.25 -9.75
C GLN A 75 20.75 6.42 -8.37
N ALA A 76 20.22 7.29 -7.52
CA ALA A 76 20.71 7.46 -6.16
C ALA A 76 20.46 6.20 -5.31
N ILE A 77 19.33 5.51 -5.49
CA ILE A 77 19.05 4.23 -4.83
C ILE A 77 19.91 3.11 -5.40
N GLU A 78 20.10 3.06 -6.73
CA GLU A 78 21.02 2.12 -7.37
C GLU A 78 22.47 2.27 -6.82
N ALA A 79 22.93 3.52 -6.65
CA ALA A 79 24.22 3.82 -6.04
C ALA A 79 24.28 3.39 -4.56
N LYS A 80 23.22 3.64 -3.79
CA LYS A 80 23.11 3.22 -2.38
C LYS A 80 23.25 1.71 -2.24
N GLU A 81 22.63 0.94 -3.13
CA GLU A 81 22.62 -0.53 -3.08
C GLU A 81 23.82 -1.18 -3.81
N ASN A 82 24.73 -0.38 -4.35
CA ASN A 82 25.89 -0.84 -5.13
C ASN A 82 25.53 -1.75 -6.31
N VAL A 83 24.39 -1.48 -6.95
CA VAL A 83 23.98 -2.14 -8.20
C VAL A 83 24.37 -1.30 -9.40
N LYS A 84 24.24 -1.87 -10.61
CA LYS A 84 24.53 -1.14 -11.85
C LYS A 84 23.62 0.07 -11.97
N ILE A 85 24.20 1.27 -12.09
CA ILE A 85 23.48 2.51 -12.35
C ILE A 85 23.10 2.55 -13.83
N GLU A 86 21.82 2.61 -14.12
CA GLU A 86 21.31 2.75 -15.48
C GLU A 86 21.08 4.21 -15.87
N ALA A 87 21.04 4.48 -17.19
CA ALA A 87 20.79 5.81 -17.71
C ALA A 87 19.43 6.36 -17.24
N ALA A 88 19.34 7.67 -17.08
CA ALA A 88 18.09 8.33 -16.75
C ALA A 88 17.08 8.17 -17.91
N THR A 89 15.85 7.79 -17.56
CA THR A 89 14.75 7.76 -18.52
C THR A 89 14.18 9.16 -18.66
N GLN A 90 13.96 9.60 -19.90
CA GLN A 90 13.29 10.88 -20.17
C GLN A 90 11.78 10.67 -20.22
N THR A 91 11.06 11.32 -19.30
CA THR A 91 9.59 11.34 -19.33
C THR A 91 9.12 12.36 -20.36
N PHE A 92 8.39 11.91 -21.38
CA PHE A 92 7.86 12.79 -22.41
C PHE A 92 6.56 13.50 -22.02
N ALA A 93 5.70 12.84 -21.25
CA ALA A 93 4.44 13.39 -20.78
C ALA A 93 3.95 12.65 -19.53
N THR A 94 3.23 13.36 -18.69
CA THR A 94 2.56 12.81 -17.50
C THR A 94 1.10 13.25 -17.49
N ILE A 95 0.24 12.41 -16.92
CA ILE A 95 -1.16 12.72 -16.64
C ILE A 95 -1.53 12.03 -15.33
N THR A 96 -2.36 12.65 -14.51
CA THR A 96 -2.91 11.99 -13.33
C THR A 96 -3.91 10.91 -13.73
N LEU A 97 -4.04 9.85 -12.91
CA LEU A 97 -5.04 8.80 -13.15
C LEU A 97 -6.45 9.38 -13.21
N GLN A 98 -6.74 10.36 -12.38
CA GLN A 98 -8.04 11.03 -12.34
C GLN A 98 -8.36 11.70 -13.67
N ASN A 99 -7.44 12.49 -14.21
CA ASN A 99 -7.64 13.16 -15.49
C ASN A 99 -7.66 12.17 -16.65
N TYR A 100 -6.87 11.11 -16.59
CA TYR A 100 -6.90 10.03 -17.59
C TYR A 100 -8.29 9.38 -17.65
N PHE A 101 -8.88 8.99 -16.51
CA PHE A 101 -10.20 8.35 -16.50
C PHE A 101 -11.34 9.33 -16.82
N ARG A 102 -11.20 10.62 -16.53
CA ARG A 102 -12.17 11.66 -16.94
C ARG A 102 -12.29 11.83 -18.47
N MET A 103 -11.30 11.36 -19.23
CA MET A 103 -11.37 11.40 -20.72
C MET A 103 -12.42 10.44 -21.28
N TYR A 104 -12.87 9.44 -20.53
CA TYR A 104 -13.85 8.48 -21.02
C TYR A 104 -15.29 9.02 -20.89
N ARG A 105 -16.05 8.90 -21.97
CA ARG A 105 -17.48 9.31 -22.01
C ARG A 105 -18.37 8.39 -21.16
N LYS A 106 -18.01 7.10 -21.08
CA LYS A 106 -18.67 6.10 -20.23
C LYS A 106 -17.62 5.50 -19.33
N LEU A 107 -17.81 5.68 -18.04
CA LEU A 107 -16.92 5.14 -17.02
C LEU A 107 -17.75 4.38 -16.00
N SER A 108 -17.39 3.15 -15.72
CA SER A 108 -17.98 2.33 -14.67
C SER A 108 -16.95 1.35 -14.12
N GLY A 109 -17.22 0.82 -12.94
CA GLY A 109 -16.36 -0.15 -12.31
C GLY A 109 -17.13 -1.02 -11.32
N MET A 110 -16.50 -2.10 -10.88
CA MET A 110 -17.04 -2.98 -9.84
C MET A 110 -15.97 -3.24 -8.77
N THR A 111 -16.39 -3.17 -7.52
CA THR A 111 -15.56 -3.53 -6.38
C THR A 111 -16.45 -3.86 -5.18
N GLY A 112 -15.98 -4.73 -4.30
CA GLY A 112 -16.67 -5.03 -3.03
C GLY A 112 -16.50 -3.96 -1.96
N THR A 113 -15.80 -2.85 -2.22
CA THR A 113 -15.39 -1.88 -1.18
C THR A 113 -15.58 -0.42 -1.56
N ALA A 114 -16.34 -0.09 -2.61
CA ALA A 114 -16.51 1.29 -3.07
C ALA A 114 -17.27 2.19 -2.11
N ILE A 115 -18.17 1.63 -1.31
CA ILE A 115 -19.11 2.42 -0.48
C ILE A 115 -18.44 3.37 0.51
N THR A 116 -17.22 3.02 0.99
CA THR A 116 -16.46 3.89 1.88
C THR A 116 -15.96 5.16 1.20
N GLU A 117 -15.81 5.12 -0.12
CA GLU A 117 -15.25 6.18 -0.96
C GLU A 117 -16.31 6.80 -1.89
N ALA A 118 -17.60 6.55 -1.64
CA ALA A 118 -18.69 7.01 -2.52
C ALA A 118 -18.67 8.54 -2.76
N GLY A 119 -18.37 9.32 -1.72
CA GLY A 119 -18.22 10.76 -1.83
C GLY A 119 -17.09 11.19 -2.77
N GLU A 120 -15.94 10.50 -2.72
CA GLU A 120 -14.81 10.77 -3.61
C GLU A 120 -15.14 10.40 -5.06
N PHE A 121 -15.81 9.27 -5.31
CA PHE A 121 -16.27 8.88 -6.65
C PHE A 121 -17.21 9.92 -7.25
N TRP A 122 -18.15 10.42 -6.47
CA TRP A 122 -19.04 11.47 -6.93
C TRP A 122 -18.32 12.79 -7.19
N GLU A 123 -17.45 13.22 -6.27
CA GLU A 123 -16.78 14.50 -6.39
C GLU A 123 -15.84 14.55 -7.61
N ILE A 124 -15.06 13.48 -7.84
CA ILE A 124 -14.05 13.43 -8.90
C ILE A 124 -14.63 13.04 -10.25
N TYR A 125 -15.45 11.98 -10.29
CA TYR A 125 -15.87 11.35 -11.54
C TYR A 125 -17.36 11.52 -11.84
N LYS A 126 -18.14 12.06 -10.90
CA LYS A 126 -19.62 12.13 -10.96
C LYS A 126 -20.27 10.74 -11.10
N LEU A 127 -19.66 9.75 -10.45
CA LEU A 127 -20.14 8.37 -10.43
C LEU A 127 -20.88 8.10 -9.12
N ASP A 128 -22.09 7.56 -9.22
CA ASP A 128 -22.82 7.01 -8.10
C ASP A 128 -22.29 5.62 -7.73
N VAL A 129 -22.28 5.33 -6.43
CA VAL A 129 -21.97 4.00 -5.91
C VAL A 129 -23.26 3.30 -5.52
N ILE A 130 -23.57 2.23 -6.25
CA ILE A 130 -24.76 1.41 -6.02
C ILE A 130 -24.34 0.12 -5.31
N GLU A 131 -24.90 -0.13 -4.14
CA GLU A 131 -24.67 -1.36 -3.38
C GLU A 131 -25.63 -2.46 -3.88
N ILE A 132 -25.04 -3.50 -4.48
CA ILE A 132 -25.78 -4.68 -4.92
C ILE A 132 -25.72 -5.72 -3.78
N PRO A 133 -26.85 -6.19 -3.27
CA PRO A 133 -26.87 -7.18 -2.20
C PRO A 133 -26.21 -8.49 -2.63
N THR A 134 -25.60 -9.18 -1.67
CA THR A 134 -24.93 -10.47 -1.92
C THR A 134 -25.95 -11.53 -2.33
N ASN A 135 -25.54 -12.45 -3.24
CA ASN A 135 -26.37 -13.57 -3.72
C ASN A 135 -26.80 -14.50 -2.58
N ARG A 136 -25.91 -14.71 -1.59
CA ARG A 136 -26.19 -15.51 -0.38
C ARG A 136 -25.91 -14.68 0.86
N PRO A 137 -26.62 -14.92 1.98
CA PRO A 137 -26.32 -14.23 3.24
C PRO A 137 -24.86 -14.44 3.66
N ILE A 138 -24.28 -13.42 4.28
CA ILE A 138 -22.90 -13.48 4.80
C ILE A 138 -22.89 -14.32 6.07
N ALA A 139 -22.22 -15.49 6.02
CA ALA A 139 -22.04 -16.38 7.16
C ALA A 139 -20.74 -16.10 7.94
N ARG A 140 -19.85 -15.24 7.40
CA ARG A 140 -18.61 -14.85 8.05
C ARG A 140 -18.87 -14.08 9.33
N LYS A 141 -18.10 -14.40 10.38
CA LYS A 141 -18.09 -13.65 11.64
C LYS A 141 -16.94 -12.67 11.67
N ASP A 142 -17.25 -11.38 11.77
CA ASP A 142 -16.27 -10.31 11.92
C ASP A 142 -16.13 -9.99 13.42
N GLU A 143 -15.07 -10.51 14.06
CA GLU A 143 -14.81 -10.34 15.49
C GLU A 143 -14.27 -8.93 15.81
N ASN A 144 -14.44 -8.50 17.06
CA ASN A 144 -13.88 -7.24 17.53
C ASN A 144 -12.35 -7.27 17.52
N ASP A 145 -11.74 -6.09 17.36
CA ASP A 145 -10.30 -5.95 17.42
C ASP A 145 -9.77 -6.30 18.80
N LEU A 146 -8.61 -6.95 18.83
CA LEU A 146 -7.84 -7.25 20.02
C LEU A 146 -6.72 -6.23 20.16
N ILE A 147 -6.72 -5.45 21.24
CA ILE A 147 -5.79 -4.34 21.41
C ILE A 147 -4.78 -4.67 22.50
N TYR A 148 -3.51 -4.59 22.13
CA TYR A 148 -2.35 -4.85 22.96
C TYR A 148 -1.57 -3.57 23.23
N LYS A 149 -0.85 -3.52 24.33
CA LYS A 149 0.00 -2.38 24.65
C LYS A 149 1.20 -2.29 23.72
N THR A 150 1.87 -3.41 23.46
CA THR A 150 3.10 -3.49 22.66
C THR A 150 2.95 -4.36 21.42
N LYS A 151 3.78 -4.10 20.41
CA LYS A 151 3.88 -4.95 19.20
C LYS A 151 4.32 -6.38 19.55
N ARG A 152 5.19 -6.54 20.55
CA ARG A 152 5.67 -7.85 20.99
C ARG A 152 4.53 -8.72 21.50
N GLU A 153 3.70 -8.19 22.40
CA GLU A 153 2.51 -8.90 22.92
C GLU A 153 1.56 -9.27 21.78
N LYS A 154 1.28 -8.32 20.89
CA LYS A 154 0.44 -8.50 19.72
C LYS A 154 0.90 -9.68 18.85
N TYR A 155 2.19 -9.69 18.46
CA TYR A 155 2.69 -10.75 17.59
C TYR A 155 2.72 -12.13 18.27
N ASN A 156 3.03 -12.20 19.56
CA ASN A 156 2.94 -13.45 20.31
C ASN A 156 1.49 -14.00 20.29
N ALA A 157 0.52 -13.14 20.58
CA ALA A 157 -0.88 -13.51 20.55
C ALA A 157 -1.38 -13.94 19.15
N VAL A 158 -0.91 -13.27 18.11
CA VAL A 158 -1.18 -13.68 16.72
C VAL A 158 -0.66 -15.10 16.46
N ILE A 159 0.58 -15.39 16.84
CA ILE A 159 1.18 -16.70 16.61
C ILE A 159 0.45 -17.79 17.40
N ASP A 160 0.10 -17.54 18.65
CA ASP A 160 -0.63 -18.49 19.50
C ASP A 160 -2.02 -18.78 18.90
N HIS A 161 -2.75 -17.76 18.46
CA HIS A 161 -4.07 -17.93 17.84
C HIS A 161 -3.99 -18.66 16.49
N VAL A 162 -3.04 -18.27 15.63
CA VAL A 162 -2.81 -18.93 14.33
C VAL A 162 -2.47 -20.41 14.50
N THR A 163 -1.63 -20.72 15.49
CA THR A 163 -1.25 -22.11 15.80
C THR A 163 -2.47 -22.92 16.22
N ALA A 164 -3.31 -22.39 17.11
CA ALA A 164 -4.53 -23.06 17.56
C ALA A 164 -5.52 -23.29 16.41
N LEU A 165 -5.73 -22.29 15.53
CA LEU A 165 -6.63 -22.43 14.38
C LEU A 165 -6.11 -23.48 13.37
N SER A 166 -4.82 -23.49 13.07
CA SER A 166 -4.19 -24.46 12.18
C SER A 166 -4.31 -25.89 12.73
N GLN A 167 -4.08 -26.08 14.04
CA GLN A 167 -4.25 -27.37 14.71
C GLN A 167 -5.72 -27.84 14.72
N ALA A 168 -6.67 -26.92 14.75
CA ALA A 168 -8.09 -27.22 14.61
C ALA A 168 -8.53 -27.52 13.14
N GLY A 169 -7.58 -27.63 12.20
CA GLY A 169 -7.86 -27.94 10.79
C GLY A 169 -8.37 -26.73 9.99
N ARG A 170 -8.37 -25.52 10.53
CA ARG A 170 -8.80 -24.33 9.80
C ARG A 170 -7.64 -23.74 9.02
N PRO A 171 -7.82 -23.39 7.74
CA PRO A 171 -6.86 -22.57 7.02
C PRO A 171 -6.82 -21.14 7.58
N VAL A 172 -5.63 -20.56 7.65
CA VAL A 172 -5.43 -19.22 8.18
C VAL A 172 -4.71 -18.35 7.17
N LEU A 173 -5.28 -17.18 6.86
CA LEU A 173 -4.62 -16.14 6.10
C LEU A 173 -4.24 -14.98 7.03
N ILE A 174 -2.94 -14.76 7.18
CA ILE A 174 -2.40 -13.66 7.98
C ILE A 174 -2.14 -12.47 7.07
N GLY A 175 -2.84 -11.36 7.28
CA GLY A 175 -2.63 -10.11 6.55
C GLY A 175 -1.59 -9.24 7.26
N THR A 176 -0.54 -8.83 6.53
CA THR A 176 0.52 -7.95 7.02
C THR A 176 0.62 -6.68 6.20
N THR A 177 1.10 -5.60 6.79
CA THR A 177 1.24 -4.29 6.14
C THR A 177 2.55 -4.12 5.40
N SER A 178 3.58 -4.90 5.75
CA SER A 178 4.91 -4.82 5.12
C SER A 178 5.58 -6.18 4.94
N VAL A 179 6.58 -6.21 4.07
CA VAL A 179 7.44 -7.40 3.86
C VAL A 179 8.19 -7.75 5.13
N GLU A 180 8.68 -6.74 5.86
CA GLU A 180 9.41 -6.92 7.13
C GLU A 180 8.57 -7.66 8.16
N ILE A 181 7.32 -7.24 8.36
CA ILE A 181 6.39 -7.91 9.28
C ILE A 181 6.11 -9.35 8.83
N SER A 182 5.96 -9.57 7.51
CA SER A 182 5.75 -10.93 6.98
C SER A 182 6.93 -11.85 7.27
N GLU A 183 8.16 -11.35 7.14
CA GLU A 183 9.38 -12.11 7.45
C GLU A 183 9.56 -12.34 8.95
N LEU A 184 9.20 -11.34 9.79
CA LEU A 184 9.22 -11.49 11.24
C LEU A 184 8.28 -12.60 11.70
N LEU A 185 7.02 -12.57 11.24
CA LEU A 185 6.02 -13.59 11.58
C LEU A 185 6.41 -14.97 11.05
N SER A 186 6.98 -15.04 9.85
CA SER A 186 7.52 -16.29 9.29
C SER A 186 8.60 -16.89 10.20
N ARG A 187 9.55 -16.07 10.68
CA ARG A 187 10.56 -16.54 11.65
C ARG A 187 9.93 -17.03 12.95
N MET A 188 8.93 -16.33 13.47
CA MET A 188 8.23 -16.73 14.70
C MET A 188 7.46 -18.05 14.52
N LEU A 189 6.78 -18.26 13.41
CA LEU A 189 6.10 -19.52 13.07
C LEU A 189 7.08 -20.68 12.91
N ASN A 190 8.24 -20.43 12.29
CA ASN A 190 9.32 -21.43 12.17
C ASN A 190 9.83 -21.89 13.56
N ILE A 191 10.02 -20.97 14.50
CA ILE A 191 10.40 -21.31 15.90
C ILE A 191 9.36 -22.20 16.56
N ARG A 192 8.07 -21.95 16.28
CA ARG A 192 6.94 -22.78 16.77
C ARG A 192 6.71 -24.05 15.95
N LYS A 193 7.52 -24.28 14.91
CA LYS A 193 7.40 -25.43 13.97
C LYS A 193 6.04 -25.51 13.28
N VAL A 194 5.42 -24.38 12.98
CA VAL A 194 4.19 -24.29 12.20
C VAL A 194 4.54 -24.13 10.73
N ALA A 195 4.14 -25.09 9.90
CA ALA A 195 4.31 -25.03 8.46
C ALA A 195 3.47 -23.89 7.88
N HIS A 196 4.06 -23.05 7.03
CA HIS A 196 3.39 -21.89 6.45
C HIS A 196 3.97 -21.50 5.11
N ASN A 197 3.16 -20.81 4.32
CA ASN A 197 3.55 -20.19 3.05
C ASN A 197 3.64 -18.66 3.22
N VAL A 198 4.54 -18.02 2.47
CA VAL A 198 4.69 -16.56 2.49
C VAL A 198 4.46 -15.99 1.09
N LEU A 199 3.53 -15.04 1.01
CA LEU A 199 3.23 -14.26 -0.18
C LEU A 199 3.63 -12.80 0.04
N ASN A 200 4.76 -12.42 -0.50
CA ASN A 200 5.24 -11.04 -0.46
C ASN A 200 5.84 -10.64 -1.82
N ALA A 201 6.26 -9.39 -1.96
CA ALA A 201 6.82 -8.84 -3.18
C ALA A 201 7.99 -9.66 -3.77
N LYS A 202 8.76 -10.36 -2.93
CA LYS A 202 9.91 -11.17 -3.35
C LYS A 202 9.51 -12.50 -4.00
N LEU A 203 8.32 -13.03 -3.70
CA LEU A 203 7.87 -14.38 -4.06
C LEU A 203 6.68 -14.40 -5.04
N HIS A 204 6.41 -13.31 -5.75
CA HIS A 204 5.23 -13.14 -6.61
C HIS A 204 5.10 -14.17 -7.76
N LYS A 205 6.20 -14.76 -8.24
CA LYS A 205 6.16 -15.76 -9.34
C LYS A 205 5.39 -17.04 -8.99
N LYS A 206 5.24 -17.37 -7.70
CA LYS A 206 4.50 -18.53 -7.20
C LYS A 206 3.16 -18.17 -6.55
N GLU A 207 2.72 -16.95 -6.73
CA GLU A 207 1.54 -16.40 -6.05
C GLU A 207 0.28 -17.24 -6.28
N ALA A 208 0.04 -17.65 -7.53
CA ALA A 208 -1.16 -18.44 -7.89
C ALA A 208 -1.18 -19.81 -7.22
N ASP A 209 -0.05 -20.50 -7.17
CA ASP A 209 0.08 -21.83 -6.57
C ASP A 209 -0.15 -21.77 -5.06
N VAL A 210 0.50 -20.80 -4.39
CA VAL A 210 0.36 -20.62 -2.94
C VAL A 210 -1.08 -20.22 -2.57
N VAL A 211 -1.74 -19.37 -3.37
CA VAL A 211 -3.14 -19.00 -3.13
C VAL A 211 -4.08 -20.21 -3.34
N ALA A 212 -3.79 -21.07 -4.30
CA ALA A 212 -4.57 -22.29 -4.51
C ALA A 212 -4.49 -23.24 -3.30
N GLU A 213 -3.34 -23.31 -2.62
CA GLU A 213 -3.14 -24.12 -1.43
C GLU A 213 -3.69 -23.47 -0.15
N ALA A 214 -3.85 -22.15 -0.12
CA ALA A 214 -4.24 -21.40 1.07
C ALA A 214 -5.61 -21.76 1.67
N GLY A 215 -6.45 -22.50 0.92
CA GLY A 215 -7.76 -22.99 1.36
C GLY A 215 -7.77 -24.39 1.92
N ASN A 216 -6.63 -25.09 1.94
CA ASN A 216 -6.54 -26.45 2.45
C ASN A 216 -6.51 -26.48 3.99
N ALA A 217 -6.99 -27.60 4.57
CA ALA A 217 -7.09 -27.75 6.02
C ALA A 217 -5.75 -27.52 6.73
N GLY A 218 -5.76 -26.67 7.75
CA GLY A 218 -4.61 -26.37 8.60
C GLY A 218 -3.48 -25.56 7.95
N VAL A 219 -3.59 -25.17 6.68
CA VAL A 219 -2.57 -24.39 5.99
C VAL A 219 -2.55 -22.95 6.51
N VAL A 220 -1.36 -22.46 6.83
CA VAL A 220 -1.13 -21.07 7.22
C VAL A 220 -0.46 -20.33 6.07
N THR A 221 -1.02 -19.19 5.68
CA THR A 221 -0.47 -18.33 4.62
C THR A 221 -0.29 -16.92 5.14
N ILE A 222 0.92 -16.38 5.06
CA ILE A 222 1.21 -14.97 5.36
C ILE A 222 1.15 -14.21 4.03
N ALA A 223 0.35 -13.15 3.97
CA ALA A 223 0.23 -12.33 2.76
C ALA A 223 0.40 -10.85 3.09
N THR A 224 1.26 -10.16 2.35
CA THR A 224 1.30 -8.70 2.39
C THR A 224 0.10 -8.14 1.65
N ASN A 225 -0.51 -7.13 2.21
CA ASN A 225 -1.68 -6.38 1.76
C ASN A 225 -2.53 -7.00 0.64
N MET A 226 -2.12 -6.87 -0.59
CA MET A 226 -2.92 -7.22 -1.77
C MET A 226 -2.37 -8.43 -2.54
N ALA A 227 -1.41 -9.15 -1.97
CA ALA A 227 -0.92 -10.39 -2.57
C ALA A 227 -2.09 -11.39 -2.77
N GLY A 228 -2.16 -12.04 -3.92
CA GLY A 228 -3.26 -12.91 -4.32
C GLY A 228 -4.57 -12.17 -4.67
N ARG A 229 -4.55 -10.85 -4.93
CA ARG A 229 -5.73 -10.12 -5.38
C ARG A 229 -6.23 -10.65 -6.72
N GLY A 230 -7.55 -10.86 -6.81
CA GLY A 230 -8.19 -11.40 -8.02
C GLY A 230 -8.24 -12.94 -8.07
N THR A 231 -7.54 -13.62 -7.16
CA THR A 231 -7.59 -15.08 -7.04
C THR A 231 -8.51 -15.49 -5.89
N ASP A 232 -9.36 -16.47 -6.13
CA ASP A 232 -10.29 -17.01 -5.14
C ASP A 232 -9.63 -18.11 -4.31
N ILE A 233 -9.77 -18.04 -2.98
CA ILE A 233 -9.34 -19.09 -2.05
C ILE A 233 -10.51 -20.05 -1.90
N LYS A 234 -10.41 -21.20 -2.56
CA LYS A 234 -11.43 -22.24 -2.49
C LYS A 234 -11.24 -23.09 -1.25
N ILE A 235 -12.30 -23.36 -0.53
CA ILE A 235 -12.32 -24.24 0.65
C ILE A 235 -13.19 -25.47 0.38
N ASN A 236 -12.78 -26.61 0.90
CA ASN A 236 -13.53 -27.87 0.81
C ASN A 236 -14.56 -27.99 1.95
N ASP A 237 -15.41 -29.02 1.91
CA ASP A 237 -16.48 -29.19 2.90
C ASP A 237 -15.94 -29.52 4.31
N GLU A 238 -14.80 -30.16 4.42
CA GLU A 238 -14.11 -30.43 5.68
C GLU A 238 -13.73 -29.09 6.37
N VAL A 239 -13.12 -28.19 5.62
CA VAL A 239 -12.77 -26.84 6.09
C VAL A 239 -14.01 -26.03 6.44
N LYS A 240 -15.09 -26.15 5.66
CA LYS A 240 -16.38 -25.50 5.99
C LYS A 240 -16.93 -25.99 7.34
N ALA A 241 -16.87 -27.30 7.57
CA ALA A 241 -17.30 -27.91 8.84
C ALA A 241 -16.43 -27.44 10.02
N ALA A 242 -15.12 -27.24 9.81
CA ALA A 242 -14.20 -26.70 10.80
C ALA A 242 -14.40 -25.18 11.10
N GLY A 243 -15.27 -24.48 10.35
CA GLY A 243 -15.56 -23.06 10.54
C GLY A 243 -14.98 -22.14 9.45
N GLY A 244 -14.47 -22.71 8.36
CA GLY A 244 -14.02 -22.01 7.17
C GLY A 244 -12.70 -21.26 7.34
N LEU A 245 -12.37 -20.44 6.35
CA LEU A 245 -11.13 -19.65 6.32
C LEU A 245 -11.12 -18.60 7.44
N ALA A 246 -10.03 -18.58 8.21
CA ALA A 246 -9.78 -17.57 9.22
C ALA A 246 -8.85 -16.48 8.67
N ILE A 247 -9.25 -15.21 8.79
CA ILE A 247 -8.44 -14.05 8.47
C ILE A 247 -7.91 -13.43 9.76
N VAL A 248 -6.60 -13.30 9.86
CA VAL A 248 -5.92 -12.66 10.98
C VAL A 248 -5.19 -11.42 10.46
N GLY A 249 -5.73 -10.23 10.74
CA GLY A 249 -5.06 -8.97 10.41
C GLY A 249 -4.08 -8.58 11.52
N THR A 250 -2.83 -8.30 11.19
CA THR A 250 -1.80 -7.95 12.18
C THR A 250 -1.76 -6.46 12.52
N GLU A 251 -2.44 -5.64 11.73
CA GLU A 251 -2.64 -4.20 11.93
C GLU A 251 -3.91 -3.75 11.22
N ARG A 252 -4.46 -2.61 11.64
CA ARG A 252 -5.44 -1.87 10.86
C ARG A 252 -4.72 -0.97 9.87
N HIS A 253 -5.20 -0.95 8.64
CA HIS A 253 -4.68 -0.06 7.60
C HIS A 253 -5.20 1.37 7.77
N ASP A 254 -4.55 2.32 7.11
CA ASP A 254 -4.99 3.73 7.10
C ASP A 254 -6.34 3.92 6.40
N SER A 255 -6.76 2.96 5.58
CA SER A 255 -8.04 2.97 4.87
C SER A 255 -8.89 1.75 5.23
N ARG A 256 -10.15 2.01 5.64
CA ARG A 256 -11.16 0.97 5.90
C ARG A 256 -11.40 0.08 4.69
N ARG A 257 -11.23 0.61 3.48
CA ARG A 257 -11.35 -0.13 2.23
C ARG A 257 -10.37 -1.30 2.17
N VAL A 258 -9.13 -1.12 2.60
CA VAL A 258 -8.11 -2.17 2.59
C VAL A 258 -8.44 -3.26 3.59
N ASP A 259 -8.88 -2.89 4.80
CA ASP A 259 -9.35 -3.85 5.81
C ASP A 259 -10.53 -4.69 5.30
N ARG A 260 -11.49 -4.04 4.64
CA ARG A 260 -12.63 -4.74 4.01
C ARG A 260 -12.20 -5.69 2.90
N GLN A 261 -11.18 -5.33 2.10
CA GLN A 261 -10.63 -6.22 1.07
C GLN A 261 -9.96 -7.45 1.69
N LEU A 262 -9.27 -7.30 2.81
CA LEU A 262 -8.69 -8.42 3.54
C LEU A 262 -9.80 -9.32 4.12
N ARG A 263 -10.78 -8.75 4.83
CA ARG A 263 -11.95 -9.48 5.37
C ARG A 263 -12.70 -10.23 4.27
N GLY A 264 -12.86 -9.61 3.10
CA GLY A 264 -13.60 -10.17 1.94
C GLY A 264 -12.94 -11.38 1.29
N ARG A 265 -11.79 -11.83 1.76
CA ARG A 265 -11.18 -13.08 1.31
C ARG A 265 -11.83 -14.30 1.94
N ALA A 266 -12.45 -14.18 3.11
CA ALA A 266 -13.23 -15.23 3.76
C ALA A 266 -14.74 -14.98 3.61
N GLY A 267 -15.52 -16.04 3.76
CA GLY A 267 -16.98 -15.98 3.75
C GLY A 267 -17.59 -15.70 2.38
N ARG A 268 -16.94 -16.11 1.30
CA ARG A 268 -17.44 -15.95 -0.07
C ARG A 268 -18.59 -16.94 -0.35
N GLN A 269 -19.58 -16.47 -1.13
CA GLN A 269 -20.74 -17.29 -1.55
C GLN A 269 -21.49 -17.97 -0.39
N GLY A 270 -21.52 -17.31 0.79
CA GLY A 270 -22.18 -17.86 1.97
C GLY A 270 -21.37 -18.91 2.74
N ASP A 271 -20.10 -19.11 2.39
CA ASP A 271 -19.21 -19.99 3.15
C ASP A 271 -18.96 -19.45 4.56
N PRO A 272 -18.77 -20.31 5.57
CA PRO A 272 -18.35 -19.90 6.90
C PRO A 272 -16.94 -19.31 6.87
N GLY A 273 -16.61 -18.50 7.87
CA GLY A 273 -15.30 -17.90 8.04
C GLY A 273 -15.27 -16.95 9.23
N SER A 274 -14.10 -16.51 9.60
CA SER A 274 -13.94 -15.51 10.65
C SER A 274 -12.86 -14.51 10.32
N THR A 275 -12.99 -13.29 10.85
CA THR A 275 -11.95 -12.27 10.71
C THR A 275 -11.69 -11.62 12.04
N GLN A 276 -10.43 -11.43 12.38
CA GLN A 276 -10.02 -10.75 13.61
C GLN A 276 -8.77 -9.91 13.35
N PHE A 277 -8.76 -8.67 13.85
CA PHE A 277 -7.59 -7.81 13.80
C PHE A 277 -6.92 -7.70 15.16
N TYR A 278 -5.59 -7.75 15.12
CA TYR A 278 -4.71 -7.57 16.26
C TYR A 278 -4.03 -6.20 16.13
N VAL A 279 -4.25 -5.33 17.09
CA VAL A 279 -3.78 -3.95 17.06
C VAL A 279 -2.89 -3.69 18.26
N SER A 280 -1.82 -2.92 18.09
CA SER A 280 -0.97 -2.43 19.17
C SER A 280 -1.08 -0.92 19.29
N LEU A 281 -0.95 -0.38 20.51
CA LEU A 281 -0.83 1.06 20.71
C LEU A 281 0.42 1.66 20.06
N GLU A 282 1.40 0.81 19.70
CA GLU A 282 2.61 1.20 18.99
C GLU A 282 2.45 1.17 17.44
N ASP A 283 1.31 0.75 16.93
CA ASP A 283 1.04 0.75 15.48
C ASP A 283 0.89 2.19 14.96
N ASN A 284 1.28 2.41 13.71
CA ASN A 284 1.33 3.76 13.13
C ASN A 284 -0.02 4.48 13.21
N LEU A 285 -1.11 3.81 12.85
CA LEU A 285 -2.46 4.37 12.94
C LEU A 285 -2.79 4.80 14.38
N MET A 286 -2.44 3.98 15.39
CA MET A 286 -2.72 4.26 16.79
C MET A 286 -1.90 5.43 17.31
N ARG A 287 -0.64 5.59 16.88
CA ARG A 287 0.22 6.73 17.24
C ARG A 287 -0.37 8.06 16.81
N LEU A 288 -0.99 8.12 15.63
CA LEU A 288 -1.62 9.34 15.11
C LEU A 288 -2.81 9.83 15.97
N PHE A 289 -3.42 8.95 16.75
CA PHE A 289 -4.66 9.26 17.51
C PHE A 289 -4.52 9.26 19.03
N GLY A 290 -3.33 9.49 19.54
CA GLY A 290 -3.10 9.73 20.97
C GLY A 290 -3.01 8.44 21.77
N SER A 291 -2.38 7.41 21.21
CA SER A 291 -2.06 6.14 21.89
C SER A 291 -1.40 6.33 23.25
N GLU A 292 -0.62 7.40 23.46
CA GLU A 292 -0.01 7.73 24.75
C GLU A 292 -1.03 7.98 25.86
N ARG A 293 -2.17 8.62 25.55
CA ARG A 293 -3.24 8.84 26.56
C ARG A 293 -3.91 7.53 26.92
N ILE A 294 -4.13 6.66 25.96
CA ILE A 294 -4.72 5.33 26.16
C ILE A 294 -3.74 4.48 26.96
N SER A 295 -2.45 4.47 26.61
CA SER A 295 -1.41 3.75 27.33
C SER A 295 -1.33 4.18 28.81
N LYS A 296 -1.28 5.49 29.09
CA LYS A 296 -1.29 6.04 30.45
C LYS A 296 -2.56 5.67 31.24
N MET A 297 -3.70 5.59 30.56
CA MET A 297 -4.95 5.15 31.17
C MET A 297 -4.90 3.67 31.52
N MET A 298 -4.36 2.83 30.63
CA MET A 298 -4.14 1.40 30.90
C MET A 298 -3.21 1.18 32.09
N ASP A 299 -2.11 1.92 32.14
CA ASP A 299 -1.16 1.84 33.25
C ASP A 299 -1.82 2.21 34.62
N ARG A 300 -2.69 3.24 34.61
CA ARG A 300 -3.45 3.63 35.82
C ARG A 300 -4.48 2.60 36.24
N MET A 301 -5.04 1.84 35.29
CA MET A 301 -5.99 0.76 35.58
C MET A 301 -5.30 -0.55 36.02
N GLY A 302 -3.97 -0.57 36.12
CA GLY A 302 -3.22 -1.75 36.54
C GLY A 302 -3.15 -2.85 35.49
N HIS A 303 -3.24 -2.49 34.21
CA HIS A 303 -3.18 -3.42 33.08
C HIS A 303 -1.86 -4.20 33.08
N LYS A 304 -1.94 -5.54 33.10
CA LYS A 304 -0.78 -6.44 33.13
C LYS A 304 -0.30 -6.75 31.71
N GLU A 305 0.96 -7.12 31.59
CA GLU A 305 1.54 -7.57 30.33
C GLU A 305 0.75 -8.79 29.79
N GLY A 306 0.32 -8.73 28.52
CA GLY A 306 -0.47 -9.78 27.87
C GLY A 306 -1.98 -9.67 28.05
N GLU A 307 -2.50 -8.77 28.86
CA GLU A 307 -3.95 -8.51 28.90
C GLU A 307 -4.45 -7.83 27.64
N VAL A 308 -5.61 -8.26 27.17
CA VAL A 308 -6.23 -7.80 25.93
C VAL A 308 -7.40 -6.86 26.25
N ILE A 309 -7.43 -5.70 25.58
CA ILE A 309 -8.63 -4.89 25.57
C ILE A 309 -9.49 -5.32 24.38
N GLN A 310 -10.61 -5.96 24.69
CA GLN A 310 -11.62 -6.32 23.71
C GLN A 310 -12.89 -5.50 23.99
N ALA A 311 -12.97 -4.31 23.42
CA ALA A 311 -14.13 -3.46 23.57
C ALA A 311 -14.60 -2.93 22.21
N GLY A 312 -15.86 -3.14 21.87
CA GLY A 312 -16.45 -2.62 20.63
C GLY A 312 -16.39 -1.09 20.51
N MET A 313 -16.24 -0.39 21.64
CA MET A 313 -15.99 1.06 21.67
C MET A 313 -14.63 1.41 21.05
N MET A 314 -13.61 0.58 21.31
CA MET A 314 -12.26 0.80 20.79
C MET A 314 -12.21 0.55 19.28
N THR A 315 -12.82 -0.54 18.79
CA THR A 315 -12.97 -0.79 17.35
C THR A 315 -13.61 0.40 16.64
N ARG A 316 -14.70 0.94 17.19
CA ARG A 316 -15.35 2.15 16.65
C ARG A 316 -14.44 3.39 16.68
N SER A 317 -13.59 3.51 17.70
CA SER A 317 -12.63 4.62 17.79
C SER A 317 -11.54 4.51 16.71
N ILE A 318 -11.06 3.30 16.44
CA ILE A 318 -10.11 3.03 15.34
C ILE A 318 -10.75 3.36 14.00
N GLU A 319 -12.00 2.95 13.76
CA GLU A 319 -12.72 3.29 12.51
C GLU A 319 -12.91 4.79 12.31
N ARG A 320 -13.19 5.55 13.38
CA ARG A 320 -13.23 7.03 13.31
C ARG A 320 -11.87 7.63 12.99
N ALA A 321 -10.80 7.03 13.53
CA ALA A 321 -9.44 7.41 13.24
C ALA A 321 -9.11 7.19 11.75
N GLN A 322 -9.40 6.01 11.22
CA GLN A 322 -9.25 5.71 9.80
C GLN A 322 -10.02 6.71 8.92
N LYS A 323 -11.27 7.02 9.28
CA LYS A 323 -12.07 8.00 8.54
C LYS A 323 -11.39 9.38 8.47
N LYS A 324 -10.78 9.84 9.57
CA LYS A 324 -10.01 11.10 9.56
C LYS A 324 -8.79 11.06 8.64
N VAL A 325 -8.07 9.93 8.63
CA VAL A 325 -6.94 9.75 7.70
C VAL A 325 -7.42 9.73 6.26
N GLU A 326 -8.50 9.01 5.97
CA GLU A 326 -9.13 8.99 4.64
C GLU A 326 -9.52 10.40 4.16
N GLU A 327 -10.19 11.18 5.02
CA GLU A 327 -10.58 12.57 4.73
C GLU A 327 -9.36 13.47 4.48
N ASN A 328 -8.30 13.34 5.28
CA ASN A 328 -7.06 14.10 5.09
C ASN A 328 -6.38 13.73 3.78
N ASN A 329 -6.25 12.43 3.50
CA ASN A 329 -5.63 11.93 2.28
C ASN A 329 -6.45 12.33 1.04
N PHE A 330 -7.78 12.32 1.13
CA PHE A 330 -8.64 12.85 0.08
C PHE A 330 -8.40 14.33 -0.15
N GLY A 331 -8.30 15.15 0.91
CA GLY A 331 -7.97 16.57 0.81
C GLY A 331 -6.63 16.84 0.10
N ILE A 332 -5.61 16.02 0.37
CA ILE A 332 -4.31 16.10 -0.32
C ILE A 332 -4.47 15.75 -1.80
N ARG A 333 -5.14 14.64 -2.13
CA ARG A 333 -5.37 14.22 -3.54
C ARG A 333 -6.18 15.27 -4.31
N LYS A 334 -7.19 15.87 -3.68
CA LYS A 334 -8.00 16.93 -4.27
C LYS A 334 -7.17 18.16 -4.65
N ARG A 335 -6.30 18.62 -3.74
CA ARG A 335 -5.41 19.75 -4.02
C ARG A 335 -4.45 19.45 -5.18
N LEU A 336 -3.87 18.24 -5.19
CA LEU A 336 -2.98 17.83 -6.30
C LEU A 336 -3.74 17.82 -7.63
N LEU A 337 -5.00 17.38 -7.62
CA LEU A 337 -5.84 17.38 -8.81
C LEU A 337 -6.18 18.79 -9.27
N GLU A 338 -6.48 19.71 -8.37
CA GLU A 338 -6.74 21.13 -8.68
C GLU A 338 -5.54 21.78 -9.39
N TYR A 339 -4.31 21.47 -8.96
CA TYR A 339 -3.10 21.92 -9.67
C TYR A 339 -2.94 21.26 -11.03
N ASP A 340 -3.19 19.95 -11.14
CA ASP A 340 -3.08 19.24 -12.42
C ASP A 340 -4.17 19.63 -13.42
N ASP A 341 -5.34 20.09 -12.97
CA ASP A 341 -6.42 20.58 -13.83
C ASP A 341 -5.98 21.79 -14.65
N VAL A 342 -5.15 22.68 -14.08
CA VAL A 342 -4.55 23.81 -14.82
C VAL A 342 -3.65 23.29 -15.92
N MET A 343 -2.78 22.32 -15.62
CA MET A 343 -1.91 21.68 -16.60
C MET A 343 -2.70 20.90 -17.66
N ASN A 344 -3.82 20.28 -17.24
CA ASN A 344 -4.68 19.51 -18.13
C ASN A 344 -5.35 20.39 -19.17
N ALA A 345 -5.79 21.58 -18.80
CA ALA A 345 -6.33 22.55 -19.77
C ALA A 345 -5.31 22.89 -20.87
N GLN A 346 -4.02 23.01 -20.52
CA GLN A 346 -2.95 23.22 -21.50
C GLN A 346 -2.72 21.97 -22.38
N ARG A 347 -2.75 20.77 -21.77
CA ARG A 347 -2.62 19.49 -22.52
C ARG A 347 -3.71 19.36 -23.55
N GLU A 348 -4.97 19.64 -23.22
CA GLU A 348 -6.12 19.53 -24.12
C GLU A 348 -5.94 20.38 -25.38
N VAL A 349 -5.45 21.61 -25.23
CA VAL A 349 -5.17 22.49 -26.39
C VAL A 349 -4.10 21.89 -27.31
N ILE A 350 -3.00 21.42 -26.72
CA ILE A 350 -1.89 20.84 -27.49
C ILE A 350 -2.30 19.53 -28.17
N TYR A 351 -2.98 18.65 -27.43
CA TYR A 351 -3.43 17.37 -27.96
C TYR A 351 -4.50 17.52 -29.03
N LYS A 352 -5.39 18.51 -28.90
CA LYS A 352 -6.35 18.82 -29.97
C LYS A 352 -5.65 19.26 -31.25
N ARG A 353 -4.66 20.15 -31.17
CA ARG A 353 -3.84 20.55 -32.32
C ARG A 353 -3.12 19.37 -32.94
N ARG A 354 -2.49 18.52 -32.12
CA ARG A 354 -1.83 17.31 -32.57
C ARG A 354 -2.78 16.35 -33.27
N TYR A 355 -3.96 16.14 -32.69
CA TYR A 355 -5.00 15.30 -33.29
C TYR A 355 -5.42 15.82 -34.67
N ASN A 356 -5.71 17.12 -34.77
CA ASN A 356 -6.07 17.75 -36.06
C ASN A 356 -4.95 17.58 -37.10
N ALA A 357 -3.69 17.80 -36.73
CA ALA A 357 -2.55 17.61 -37.61
C ALA A 357 -2.40 16.16 -38.07
N LEU A 358 -2.60 15.18 -37.20
CA LEU A 358 -2.50 13.76 -37.53
C LEU A 358 -3.65 13.28 -38.44
N ASN A 359 -4.84 13.86 -38.33
CA ASN A 359 -6.00 13.50 -39.12
C ASN A 359 -6.21 14.37 -40.38
N GLY A 360 -5.27 15.25 -40.70
CA GLY A 360 -5.33 16.13 -41.88
C GLY A 360 -6.38 17.24 -41.75
N GLU A 361 -6.87 17.53 -40.58
CA GLU A 361 -7.76 18.66 -40.32
C GLU A 361 -6.94 19.97 -40.25
N ARG A 362 -7.57 21.10 -40.61
CA ARG A 362 -6.92 22.42 -40.50
C ARG A 362 -6.56 22.72 -39.05
N LEU A 363 -5.32 23.14 -38.82
CA LEU A 363 -4.77 23.58 -37.53
C LEU A 363 -5.44 24.86 -37.06
#